data_b13c12dfde5b49ab378f25f394528f8a
#
_entry.id   b13c12dfde5b49ab378f25f394528f8a
#
_cell.length_a   1.000
_cell.length_b   1.000
_cell.length_c   1.000
_cell.angle_alpha   90.00
_cell.angle_beta   90.00
_cell.angle_gamma   90.00
#
_symmetry.space_group_name_H-M   'P 1'
#
loop_
_entity.id
_entity.type
_entity.pdbx_description
1 polymer ?
#
loop_
_entity_poly.entity_id
_entity_poly.type
_entity_poly.pdbx_seq_one_letter_code
_entity_poly.pdbx_strand_id
1 'polypeptide(L)'
;LSNCINSGVDTVGVLTQYQPLRLNTHIGIGIPWDLDRNIGGVTVLPPYEKSSNSEWYTGTANAIYQNLEYMESYNPEYVLILSGDHIYKMDYEVMLDFHKANNAEVTIAVMPVPIEEASRFGIMIADENHRITEFEEKPEHPRSNLASMGIYIFNWKTLKEALIAMADQPALDFGKHVIPYCHEKGAPLYAYEFTGYWKDVGTLSSYWEANMELIDIVPEFNLYEEYWKIYTKSEIQPPDYIAGDSVVERSIIG
;
A
#
# COMPACT_ATOMS: atom_id res chain seq x y z
N LEU A 1 3.71 -3.64 6.78
CA LEU A 1 3.78 -3.41 8.25
C LEU A 1 5.09 -2.75 8.66
N SER A 2 6.26 -3.21 8.16
CA SER A 2 7.55 -2.61 8.54
C SER A 2 7.64 -1.12 8.21
N ASN A 3 7.21 -0.71 7.01
CA ASN A 3 7.16 0.71 6.67
C ASN A 3 6.23 1.50 7.59
N CYS A 4 5.09 0.92 8.00
CA CYS A 4 4.17 1.57 8.95
C CYS A 4 4.87 1.88 10.27
N ILE A 5 5.49 0.86 10.87
CA ILE A 5 6.16 1.03 12.17
C ILE A 5 7.38 1.96 12.10
N ASN A 6 8.17 1.86 11.02
CA ASN A 6 9.31 2.75 10.80
C ASN A 6 8.87 4.21 10.58
N SER A 7 7.66 4.45 10.10
CA SER A 7 7.05 5.78 9.93
C SER A 7 6.17 6.23 11.11
N GLY A 8 6.21 5.52 12.24
CA GLY A 8 5.41 5.87 13.43
C GLY A 8 3.91 5.57 13.32
N VAL A 9 3.47 4.82 12.29
CA VAL A 9 2.07 4.39 12.16
C VAL A 9 1.87 3.12 12.97
N ASP A 10 1.16 3.22 14.07
CA ASP A 10 0.99 2.19 15.09
C ASP A 10 -0.41 1.56 15.16
N THR A 11 -1.31 2.00 14.31
CA THR A 11 -2.68 1.48 14.21
C THR A 11 -2.94 1.04 12.78
N VAL A 12 -3.01 -0.27 12.55
CA VAL A 12 -3.05 -0.84 11.20
C VAL A 12 -4.18 -1.86 11.07
N GLY A 13 -5.09 -1.60 10.14
CA GLY A 13 -6.09 -2.58 9.69
C GLY A 13 -5.60 -3.34 8.46
N VAL A 14 -5.53 -4.67 8.50
CA VAL A 14 -5.16 -5.50 7.36
C VAL A 14 -6.39 -6.21 6.83
N LEU A 15 -6.82 -5.80 5.63
CA LEU A 15 -7.98 -6.37 4.97
C LEU A 15 -7.57 -7.63 4.20
N THR A 16 -8.12 -8.78 4.60
CA THR A 16 -7.76 -10.09 4.03
C THR A 16 -9.00 -10.78 3.47
N GLN A 17 -8.90 -11.44 2.32
CA GLN A 17 -10.03 -12.10 1.71
C GLN A 17 -9.70 -13.49 1.14
N TYR A 18 -8.76 -13.58 0.20
CA TYR A 18 -8.43 -14.83 -0.48
C TYR A 18 -7.38 -15.63 0.29
N GLN A 19 -7.68 -16.91 0.59
CA GLN A 19 -6.79 -17.83 1.31
C GLN A 19 -6.08 -17.18 2.52
N PRO A 20 -6.80 -16.53 3.44
CA PRO A 20 -6.19 -15.64 4.42
C PRO A 20 -5.42 -16.38 5.51
N LEU A 21 -5.57 -17.69 5.65
CA LEU A 21 -5.06 -18.45 6.78
C LEU A 21 -3.54 -18.26 6.98
N ARG A 22 -2.75 -18.39 5.91
CA ARG A 22 -1.29 -18.24 6.00
C ARG A 22 -0.89 -16.81 6.36
N LEU A 23 -1.51 -15.83 5.70
CA LEU A 23 -1.25 -14.41 5.97
C LEU A 23 -1.65 -14.03 7.40
N ASN A 24 -2.84 -14.43 7.83
CA ASN A 24 -3.32 -14.16 9.20
C ASN A 24 -2.44 -14.82 10.25
N THR A 25 -1.97 -16.06 10.00
CA THR A 25 -1.03 -16.77 10.90
C THR A 25 0.33 -16.08 10.93
N HIS A 26 0.80 -15.56 9.79
CA HIS A 26 2.06 -14.83 9.71
C HIS A 26 2.00 -13.51 10.48
N ILE A 27 0.94 -12.73 10.28
CA ILE A 27 0.71 -11.46 10.99
C ILE A 27 0.52 -11.73 12.50
N GLY A 28 -0.32 -12.73 12.83
CA GLY A 28 -0.67 -13.02 14.23
C GLY A 28 -1.24 -11.78 14.91
N ILE A 29 -0.75 -11.46 16.09
CA ILE A 29 -1.07 -10.23 16.83
C ILE A 29 -0.07 -9.09 16.58
N GLY A 30 0.88 -9.27 15.66
CA GLY A 30 1.80 -8.21 15.26
C GLY A 30 3.11 -8.12 16.02
N ILE A 31 3.49 -9.13 16.83
CA ILE A 31 4.72 -9.14 17.66
C ILE A 31 5.97 -8.74 16.86
N PRO A 32 6.24 -9.27 15.65
CA PRO A 32 7.47 -8.92 14.91
C PRO A 32 7.59 -7.43 14.57
N TRP A 33 6.46 -6.70 14.55
CA TRP A 33 6.37 -5.29 14.19
C TRP A 33 6.07 -4.37 15.38
N ASP A 34 6.11 -4.89 16.63
CA ASP A 34 5.69 -4.14 17.83
C ASP A 34 4.26 -3.57 17.70
N LEU A 35 3.38 -4.35 17.08
CA LEU A 35 1.96 -4.02 16.85
C LEU A 35 1.00 -4.85 17.73
N ASP A 36 1.50 -5.57 18.74
CA ASP A 36 0.71 -6.30 19.75
C ASP A 36 0.32 -5.37 20.92
N ARG A 37 -0.31 -4.25 20.60
CA ARG A 37 -0.60 -3.16 21.54
C ARG A 37 -2.01 -3.25 22.09
N ASN A 38 -2.20 -2.74 23.31
CA ASN A 38 -3.53 -2.63 23.94
C ASN A 38 -4.42 -1.56 23.28
N ILE A 39 -3.80 -0.50 22.74
CA ILE A 39 -4.48 0.58 21.99
C ILE A 39 -3.75 0.73 20.66
N GLY A 40 -4.49 0.68 19.57
CA GLY A 40 -3.91 0.57 18.23
C GLY A 40 -3.48 -0.84 17.91
N GLY A 41 -2.26 -1.00 17.36
CA GLY A 41 -1.73 -2.29 16.94
C GLY A 41 -2.26 -2.75 15.61
N VAL A 42 -2.05 -4.04 15.29
CA VAL A 42 -2.56 -4.62 14.04
C VAL A 42 -3.85 -5.39 14.28
N THR A 43 -4.84 -5.11 13.45
CA THR A 43 -6.12 -5.84 13.41
C THR A 43 -6.30 -6.44 12.02
N VAL A 44 -6.56 -7.74 11.95
CA VAL A 44 -6.94 -8.40 10.71
C VAL A 44 -8.45 -8.26 10.51
N LEU A 45 -8.85 -7.73 9.37
CA LEU A 45 -10.21 -7.38 9.01
C LEU A 45 -10.67 -8.24 7.81
N PRO A 46 -11.17 -9.47 8.04
CA PRO A 46 -11.77 -10.27 6.98
C PRO A 46 -13.18 -9.74 6.66
N PRO A 47 -13.74 -10.01 5.47
CA PRO A 47 -15.14 -9.77 5.21
C PRO A 47 -16.00 -10.60 6.19
N TYR A 48 -17.08 -10.02 6.68
CA TYR A 48 -17.97 -10.69 7.63
C TYR A 48 -19.43 -10.55 7.22
N GLU A 49 -20.25 -11.50 7.65
CA GLU A 49 -21.66 -11.51 7.41
C GLU A 49 -22.36 -10.46 8.27
N LYS A 50 -23.01 -9.47 7.65
CA LYS A 50 -24.00 -8.62 8.30
C LYS A 50 -25.35 -9.33 8.20
N SER A 51 -26.20 -9.18 9.20
CA SER A 51 -27.44 -9.94 9.49
C SER A 51 -28.39 -10.23 8.31
N SER A 52 -28.16 -9.71 7.13
CA SER A 52 -28.97 -9.93 5.91
C SER A 52 -28.19 -10.22 4.64
N ASN A 53 -26.89 -9.94 4.56
CA ASN A 53 -26.07 -10.19 3.36
C ASN A 53 -24.61 -10.48 3.75
N SER A 54 -24.10 -11.63 3.32
CA SER A 54 -22.67 -11.92 3.36
C SER A 54 -22.04 -11.36 2.09
N GLU A 55 -21.25 -10.30 2.23
CA GLU A 55 -20.64 -9.66 1.07
C GLU A 55 -19.11 -9.73 1.14
N TRP A 56 -18.54 -10.41 0.16
CA TRP A 56 -17.12 -10.33 -0.13
C TRP A 56 -16.73 -8.88 -0.46
N TYR A 57 -15.48 -8.51 -0.23
CA TYR A 57 -14.96 -7.25 -0.74
C TYR A 57 -14.97 -7.27 -2.27
N THR A 58 -15.78 -6.43 -2.87
CA THR A 58 -15.98 -6.39 -4.33
C THR A 58 -15.05 -5.41 -5.04
N GLY A 59 -14.24 -4.65 -4.28
CA GLY A 59 -13.26 -3.70 -4.81
C GLY A 59 -12.40 -3.13 -3.70
N THR A 60 -11.34 -2.44 -4.08
CA THR A 60 -10.35 -1.91 -3.14
C THR A 60 -10.96 -0.92 -2.15
N ALA A 61 -11.78 0.00 -2.61
CA ALA A 61 -12.45 0.96 -1.74
C ALA A 61 -13.69 0.36 -1.03
N ASN A 62 -14.31 -0.69 -1.60
CA ASN A 62 -15.38 -1.43 -0.92
C ASN A 62 -14.87 -2.09 0.35
N ALA A 63 -13.66 -2.64 0.33
CA ALA A 63 -13.04 -3.22 1.52
C ALA A 63 -12.89 -2.19 2.65
N ILE A 64 -12.50 -0.97 2.31
CA ILE A 64 -12.39 0.14 3.27
C ILE A 64 -13.80 0.57 3.75
N TYR A 65 -14.76 0.71 2.83
CA TYR A 65 -16.14 1.08 3.15
C TYR A 65 -16.80 0.11 4.15
N GLN A 66 -16.63 -1.18 3.99
CA GLN A 66 -17.17 -2.18 4.90
C GLN A 66 -16.59 -2.09 6.32
N ASN A 67 -15.40 -1.47 6.47
CA ASN A 67 -14.68 -1.31 7.73
C ASN A 67 -14.68 0.13 8.26
N LEU A 68 -15.63 0.98 7.84
CA LEU A 68 -15.74 2.36 8.32
C LEU A 68 -15.87 2.45 9.84
N GLU A 69 -16.66 1.56 10.45
CA GLU A 69 -16.85 1.51 11.92
C GLU A 69 -15.54 1.28 12.67
N TYR A 70 -14.67 0.41 12.15
CA TYR A 70 -13.33 0.19 12.70
C TYR A 70 -12.51 1.50 12.71
N MET A 71 -12.49 2.22 11.60
CA MET A 71 -11.76 3.49 11.50
C MET A 71 -12.39 4.57 12.37
N GLU A 72 -13.73 4.65 12.42
CA GLU A 72 -14.46 5.61 13.27
C GLU A 72 -14.14 5.43 14.75
N SER A 73 -13.91 4.19 15.20
CA SER A 73 -13.58 3.92 16.60
C SER A 73 -12.29 4.59 17.07
N TYR A 74 -11.36 4.88 16.14
CA TYR A 74 -10.12 5.61 16.39
C TYR A 74 -10.23 7.10 16.15
N ASN A 75 -11.27 7.57 15.44
CA ASN A 75 -11.47 8.97 15.05
C ASN A 75 -10.19 9.63 14.50
N PRO A 76 -9.56 9.07 13.46
CA PRO A 76 -8.29 9.57 12.94
C PRO A 76 -8.47 10.94 12.27
N GLU A 77 -7.41 11.72 12.21
CA GLU A 77 -7.36 12.94 11.37
C GLU A 77 -7.02 12.58 9.92
N TYR A 78 -6.08 11.66 9.75
CA TYR A 78 -5.60 11.18 8.46
C TYR A 78 -5.71 9.67 8.37
N VAL A 79 -5.95 9.16 7.17
CA VAL A 79 -5.98 7.72 6.87
C VAL A 79 -4.99 7.44 5.75
N LEU A 80 -4.06 6.53 6.02
CA LEU A 80 -3.11 6.00 5.05
C LEU A 80 -3.67 4.71 4.46
N ILE A 81 -3.84 4.67 3.15
CA ILE A 81 -4.28 3.50 2.38
C ILE A 81 -3.09 2.93 1.62
N LEU A 82 -2.87 1.64 1.77
CA LEU A 82 -1.73 0.95 1.19
C LEU A 82 -2.17 -0.28 0.39
N SER A 83 -1.54 -0.51 -0.77
CA SER A 83 -1.57 -1.80 -1.44
C SER A 83 -0.73 -2.83 -0.70
N GLY A 84 -1.14 -4.10 -0.74
CA GLY A 84 -0.51 -5.18 0.01
C GLY A 84 0.54 -5.99 -0.77
N ASP A 85 0.68 -5.77 -2.07
CA ASP A 85 1.48 -6.57 -3.00
C ASP A 85 2.64 -5.80 -3.66
N HIS A 86 3.07 -4.71 -3.05
CA HIS A 86 4.17 -3.89 -3.53
C HIS A 86 5.41 -4.02 -2.64
N ILE A 87 6.59 -4.03 -3.25
CA ILE A 87 7.89 -4.07 -2.57
C ILE A 87 8.54 -2.69 -2.67
N TYR A 88 8.75 -2.04 -1.53
CA TYR A 88 9.37 -0.72 -1.43
C TYR A 88 9.72 -0.39 0.03
N LYS A 89 10.53 0.65 0.22
CA LYS A 89 10.74 1.30 1.51
C LYS A 89 10.31 2.74 1.38
N MET A 90 9.39 3.18 2.23
CA MET A 90 8.88 4.56 2.22
C MET A 90 8.63 5.02 3.64
N ASP A 91 9.07 6.24 3.92
CA ASP A 91 8.70 6.97 5.11
C ASP A 91 7.38 7.73 4.86
N TYR A 92 6.32 7.26 5.49
CA TYR A 92 5.00 7.86 5.35
C TYR A 92 4.86 9.17 6.14
N GLU A 93 5.73 9.42 7.13
CA GLU A 93 5.76 10.70 7.84
C GLU A 93 6.12 11.85 6.89
N VAL A 94 7.13 11.63 6.03
CA VAL A 94 7.52 12.62 5.01
C VAL A 94 6.37 12.89 4.01
N MET A 95 5.65 11.85 3.60
CA MET A 95 4.47 12.02 2.74
C MET A 95 3.33 12.75 3.47
N LEU A 96 3.13 12.49 4.76
CA LEU A 96 2.13 13.18 5.57
C LEU A 96 2.50 14.66 5.78
N ASP A 97 3.77 14.98 6.00
CA ASP A 97 4.23 16.36 6.08
C ASP A 97 4.02 17.12 4.77
N PHE A 98 4.28 16.48 3.63
CA PHE A 98 3.93 17.03 2.31
C PHE A 98 2.41 17.27 2.17
N HIS A 99 1.59 16.32 2.61
CA HIS A 99 0.13 16.43 2.61
C HIS A 99 -0.32 17.67 3.41
N LYS A 100 0.19 17.82 4.62
CA LYS A 100 -0.12 18.97 5.51
C LYS A 100 0.38 20.29 4.94
N ALA A 101 1.61 20.33 4.43
CA ALA A 101 2.21 21.54 3.88
C ALA A 101 1.42 22.11 2.69
N ASN A 102 0.80 21.25 1.90
CA ASN A 102 -0.02 21.64 0.75
C ASN A 102 -1.50 21.84 1.12
N ASN A 103 -1.90 21.69 2.38
CA ASN A 103 -3.31 21.65 2.79
C ASN A 103 -4.13 20.70 1.90
N ALA A 104 -3.56 19.55 1.59
CA ALA A 104 -4.20 18.55 0.74
C ALA A 104 -5.38 17.88 1.46
N GLU A 105 -6.38 17.46 0.71
CA GLU A 105 -7.41 16.54 1.19
C GLU A 105 -7.12 15.10 0.76
N VAL A 106 -6.40 14.95 -0.36
CA VAL A 106 -5.90 13.66 -0.85
C VAL A 106 -4.48 13.86 -1.36
N THR A 107 -3.57 13.00 -0.92
CA THR A 107 -2.22 12.89 -1.50
C THR A 107 -2.02 11.48 -2.04
N ILE A 108 -1.54 11.40 -3.26
CA ILE A 108 -1.29 10.13 -3.98
C ILE A 108 0.21 10.01 -4.19
N ALA A 109 0.81 8.94 -3.68
CA ALA A 109 2.19 8.63 -4.04
C ALA A 109 2.27 8.19 -5.49
N VAL A 110 3.17 8.81 -6.24
CA VAL A 110 3.38 8.55 -7.67
C VAL A 110 4.85 8.30 -7.97
N MET A 111 5.10 7.58 -9.04
CA MET A 111 6.43 7.29 -9.55
C MET A 111 6.43 7.37 -11.07
N PRO A 112 7.46 7.97 -11.70
CA PRO A 112 7.61 7.90 -13.14
C PRO A 112 7.91 6.47 -13.58
N VAL A 113 7.12 5.96 -14.53
CA VAL A 113 7.32 4.64 -15.13
C VAL A 113 7.60 4.77 -16.62
N PRO A 114 8.18 3.75 -17.29
CA PRO A 114 8.22 3.71 -18.75
C PRO A 114 6.82 3.90 -19.35
N ILE A 115 6.69 4.72 -20.38
CA ILE A 115 5.38 5.08 -20.96
C ILE A 115 4.64 3.84 -21.49
N GLU A 116 5.37 2.82 -21.92
CA GLU A 116 4.85 1.55 -22.41
C GLU A 116 4.15 0.74 -21.30
N GLU A 117 4.54 0.97 -20.05
CA GLU A 117 3.95 0.30 -18.87
C GLU A 117 2.83 1.12 -18.22
N ALA A 118 2.75 2.40 -18.54
CA ALA A 118 1.84 3.34 -17.88
C ALA A 118 0.36 2.91 -17.96
N SER A 119 -0.05 2.23 -19.04
CA SER A 119 -1.42 1.71 -19.21
C SER A 119 -1.84 0.68 -18.16
N ARG A 120 -0.92 0.17 -17.35
CA ARG A 120 -1.22 -0.79 -16.27
C ARG A 120 -1.68 -0.10 -14.99
N PHE A 121 -1.43 1.19 -14.85
CA PHE A 121 -1.59 1.97 -13.63
C PHE A 121 -2.62 3.09 -13.77
N GLY A 122 -3.06 3.62 -12.65
CA GLY A 122 -3.72 4.93 -12.62
C GLY A 122 -2.66 6.01 -12.90
N ILE A 123 -2.91 6.88 -13.86
CA ILE A 123 -1.95 7.90 -14.32
C ILE A 123 -2.40 9.27 -13.85
N MET A 124 -1.44 10.02 -13.28
CA MET A 124 -1.67 11.40 -12.82
C MET A 124 -1.11 12.40 -13.82
N ILE A 125 -1.86 13.49 -14.00
CA ILE A 125 -1.38 14.70 -14.62
C ILE A 125 -1.38 15.76 -13.53
N ALA A 126 -0.20 16.30 -13.21
CA ALA A 126 -0.02 17.29 -12.17
C ALA A 126 0.60 18.57 -12.75
N ASP A 127 0.32 19.70 -12.10
CA ASP A 127 0.94 20.99 -12.42
C ASP A 127 2.34 21.13 -11.75
N GLU A 128 3.00 22.27 -11.96
CA GLU A 128 4.34 22.58 -11.40
C GLU A 128 4.35 22.62 -9.86
N ASN A 129 3.20 22.71 -9.21
CA ASN A 129 3.05 22.67 -7.76
C ASN A 129 2.64 21.28 -7.24
N HIS A 130 2.77 20.24 -8.07
CA HIS A 130 2.34 18.86 -7.79
C HIS A 130 0.83 18.70 -7.56
N ARG A 131 0.00 19.72 -7.88
CA ARG A 131 -1.44 19.58 -7.80
C ARG A 131 -1.95 18.74 -8.96
N ILE A 132 -2.72 17.70 -8.64
CA ILE A 132 -3.31 16.81 -9.65
C ILE A 132 -4.43 17.58 -10.36
N THR A 133 -4.29 17.72 -11.66
CA THR A 133 -5.27 18.37 -12.55
C THR A 133 -6.15 17.36 -13.26
N GLU A 134 -5.63 16.16 -13.53
CA GLU A 134 -6.36 15.08 -14.16
C GLU A 134 -5.88 13.73 -13.64
N PHE A 135 -6.79 12.76 -13.66
CA PHE A 135 -6.52 11.36 -13.30
C PHE A 135 -7.12 10.45 -14.38
N GLU A 136 -6.35 9.46 -14.81
CA GLU A 136 -6.76 8.48 -15.81
C GLU A 136 -6.52 7.06 -15.27
N GLU A 137 -7.56 6.27 -15.06
CA GLU A 137 -7.44 4.90 -14.60
C GLU A 137 -7.15 3.95 -15.76
N LYS A 138 -5.94 3.42 -15.81
CA LYS A 138 -5.47 2.45 -16.81
C LYS A 138 -5.79 2.86 -18.26
N PRO A 139 -5.33 4.03 -18.70
CA PRO A 139 -5.62 4.53 -20.04
C PRO A 139 -4.93 3.69 -21.12
N GLU A 140 -5.60 3.45 -22.25
CA GLU A 140 -4.97 2.80 -23.40
C GLU A 140 -3.85 3.66 -24.02
N HIS A 141 -4.00 4.97 -23.95
CA HIS A 141 -3.03 5.96 -24.45
C HIS A 141 -2.69 6.97 -23.35
N PRO A 142 -1.76 6.64 -22.45
CA PRO A 142 -1.43 7.49 -21.31
C PRO A 142 -0.82 8.83 -21.77
N ARG A 143 -1.29 9.94 -21.21
CA ARG A 143 -0.79 11.30 -21.49
C ARG A 143 0.33 11.73 -20.55
N SER A 144 0.59 10.94 -19.52
CA SER A 144 1.66 11.15 -18.55
C SER A 144 2.25 9.78 -18.17
N ASN A 145 3.42 9.79 -17.58
CA ASN A 145 4.07 8.60 -17.05
C ASN A 145 4.12 8.57 -15.51
N LEU A 146 3.42 9.48 -14.82
CA LEU A 146 3.32 9.48 -13.37
C LEU A 146 2.28 8.45 -12.94
N ALA A 147 2.75 7.27 -12.57
CA ALA A 147 1.92 6.16 -12.14
C ALA A 147 1.59 6.23 -10.64
N SER A 148 0.33 5.97 -10.30
CA SER A 148 -0.08 5.77 -8.92
C SER A 148 0.57 4.52 -8.34
N MET A 149 1.17 4.64 -7.18
CA MET A 149 1.73 3.51 -6.43
C MET A 149 0.66 2.77 -5.59
N GLY A 150 -0.62 3.18 -5.65
CA GLY A 150 -1.64 2.60 -4.77
C GLY A 150 -1.45 2.95 -3.28
N ILE A 151 -0.78 4.06 -3.03
CA ILE A 151 -0.50 4.59 -1.69
C ILE A 151 -1.15 5.96 -1.61
N TYR A 152 -2.07 6.13 -0.66
CA TYR A 152 -2.87 7.35 -0.53
C TYR A 152 -2.89 7.83 0.91
N ILE A 153 -2.82 9.16 1.12
CA ILE A 153 -3.19 9.81 2.37
C ILE A 153 -4.45 10.63 2.13
N PHE A 154 -5.46 10.38 2.94
CA PHE A 154 -6.71 11.13 2.94
C PHE A 154 -6.92 11.84 4.26
N ASN A 155 -7.50 13.03 4.24
CA ASN A 155 -8.25 13.54 5.37
C ASN A 155 -9.41 12.56 5.66
N TRP A 156 -9.57 12.15 6.91
CA TRP A 156 -10.61 11.19 7.28
C TRP A 156 -12.01 11.60 6.84
N LYS A 157 -12.34 12.88 7.02
CA LYS A 157 -13.65 13.41 6.63
C LYS A 157 -13.90 13.23 5.12
N THR A 158 -12.94 13.58 4.30
CA THR A 158 -13.02 13.48 2.83
C THR A 158 -13.17 12.03 2.38
N LEU A 159 -12.36 11.13 2.95
CA LEU A 159 -12.46 9.70 2.66
C LEU A 159 -13.83 9.14 3.00
N LYS A 160 -14.31 9.41 4.21
CA LYS A 160 -15.61 8.95 4.70
C LYS A 160 -16.75 9.44 3.81
N GLU A 161 -16.78 10.74 3.49
CA GLU A 161 -17.79 11.33 2.63
C GLU A 161 -17.78 10.70 1.22
N ALA A 162 -16.60 10.49 0.63
CA ALA A 162 -16.45 9.88 -0.68
C ALA A 162 -16.92 8.41 -0.69
N LEU A 163 -16.52 7.62 0.31
CA LEU A 163 -16.93 6.22 0.43
C LEU A 163 -18.44 6.06 0.59
N ILE A 164 -19.07 6.91 1.40
CA ILE A 164 -20.52 6.88 1.60
C ILE A 164 -21.25 7.32 0.31
N ALA A 165 -20.78 8.38 -0.34
CA ALA A 165 -21.39 8.88 -1.57
C ALA A 165 -21.31 7.89 -2.75
N MET A 166 -20.26 7.05 -2.77
CA MET A 166 -20.02 6.07 -3.83
C MET A 166 -20.41 4.64 -3.43
N ALA A 167 -21.05 4.44 -2.28
CA ALA A 167 -21.33 3.11 -1.71
C ALA A 167 -22.13 2.17 -2.64
N ASP A 168 -23.02 2.75 -3.47
CA ASP A 168 -23.87 2.00 -4.40
C ASP A 168 -23.15 1.57 -5.70
N GLN A 169 -21.87 1.96 -5.87
CA GLN A 169 -21.12 1.58 -7.05
C GLN A 169 -20.75 0.07 -7.02
N PRO A 170 -21.01 -0.66 -8.10
CA PRO A 170 -20.55 -2.04 -8.19
C PRO A 170 -19.02 -2.07 -8.20
N ALA A 171 -18.43 -2.95 -7.41
CA ALA A 171 -16.98 -3.08 -7.28
C ALA A 171 -16.28 -1.73 -6.98
N LEU A 172 -16.74 -1.05 -5.90
CA LEU A 172 -16.24 0.25 -5.48
C LEU A 172 -14.71 0.25 -5.36
N ASP A 173 -14.06 1.13 -6.14
CA ASP A 173 -12.61 1.17 -6.32
C ASP A 173 -12.07 2.59 -6.14
N PHE A 174 -10.82 2.72 -5.64
CA PHE A 174 -10.21 4.04 -5.43
C PHE A 174 -9.99 4.78 -6.74
N GLY A 175 -9.37 4.14 -7.72
CA GLY A 175 -9.03 4.76 -9.01
C GLY A 175 -10.27 5.10 -9.84
N LYS A 176 -11.26 4.21 -9.86
CA LYS A 176 -12.45 4.40 -10.71
C LYS A 176 -13.52 5.30 -10.11
N HIS A 177 -13.61 5.37 -8.79
CA HIS A 177 -14.74 6.01 -8.13
C HIS A 177 -14.34 7.07 -7.10
N VAL A 178 -13.51 6.71 -6.11
CA VAL A 178 -13.22 7.60 -4.97
C VAL A 178 -12.37 8.81 -5.37
N ILE A 179 -11.27 8.58 -6.09
CA ILE A 179 -10.37 9.67 -6.53
C ILE A 179 -11.08 10.60 -7.52
N PRO A 180 -11.75 10.10 -8.58
CA PRO A 180 -12.53 10.95 -9.47
C PRO A 180 -13.61 11.75 -8.75
N TYR A 181 -14.34 11.14 -7.82
CA TYR A 181 -15.34 11.84 -7.02
C TYR A 181 -14.73 13.01 -6.23
N CYS A 182 -13.61 12.77 -5.52
CA CYS A 182 -12.91 13.83 -4.80
C CYS A 182 -12.46 14.97 -5.74
N HIS A 183 -11.94 14.62 -6.92
CA HIS A 183 -11.52 15.58 -7.93
C HIS A 183 -12.70 16.43 -8.45
N GLU A 184 -13.83 15.80 -8.79
CA GLU A 184 -15.05 16.47 -9.24
C GLU A 184 -15.65 17.39 -8.18
N LYS A 185 -15.50 17.06 -6.91
CA LYS A 185 -15.89 17.92 -5.78
C LYS A 185 -14.96 19.10 -5.55
N GLY A 186 -13.84 19.17 -6.28
CA GLY A 186 -12.86 20.23 -6.15
C GLY A 186 -11.93 20.09 -4.95
N ALA A 187 -11.85 18.89 -4.36
CA ALA A 187 -10.91 18.61 -3.29
C ALA A 187 -9.46 18.87 -3.75
N PRO A 188 -8.59 19.45 -2.92
CA PRO A 188 -7.17 19.59 -3.23
C PRO A 188 -6.48 18.22 -3.27
N LEU A 189 -6.17 17.73 -4.47
CA LEU A 189 -5.44 16.49 -4.73
C LEU A 189 -4.00 16.81 -5.11
N TYR A 190 -3.05 16.12 -4.49
CA TYR A 190 -1.62 16.33 -4.75
C TYR A 190 -0.90 15.02 -5.05
N ALA A 191 0.06 15.07 -5.97
CA ALA A 191 0.96 13.99 -6.31
C ALA A 191 2.24 14.11 -5.47
N TYR A 192 2.52 13.11 -4.63
CA TYR A 192 3.79 12.98 -3.93
C TYR A 192 4.71 12.09 -4.75
N GLU A 193 5.72 12.68 -5.36
CA GLU A 193 6.68 11.95 -6.18
C GLU A 193 7.66 11.17 -5.28
N PHE A 194 7.55 9.86 -5.32
CA PHE A 194 8.43 8.95 -4.60
C PHE A 194 9.71 8.71 -5.38
N THR A 195 10.83 8.73 -4.68
CA THR A 195 12.14 8.38 -5.21
C THR A 195 12.69 7.19 -4.44
N GLY A 196 12.96 6.09 -5.12
CA GLY A 196 13.47 4.85 -4.52
C GLY A 196 12.97 3.61 -5.25
N TYR A 197 13.38 2.46 -4.77
CA TYR A 197 12.94 1.19 -5.33
C TYR A 197 11.44 0.96 -5.05
N TRP A 198 10.70 0.67 -6.11
CA TRP A 198 9.31 0.22 -6.02
C TRP A 198 9.02 -0.82 -7.10
N LYS A 199 8.38 -1.92 -6.72
CA LYS A 199 7.97 -2.97 -7.64
C LYS A 199 6.61 -3.53 -7.26
N ASP A 200 5.69 -3.53 -8.22
CA ASP A 200 4.45 -4.28 -8.17
C ASP A 200 4.73 -5.74 -8.55
N VAL A 201 4.48 -6.67 -7.62
CA VAL A 201 4.71 -8.11 -7.81
C VAL A 201 3.43 -8.88 -8.17
N GLY A 202 2.49 -8.24 -8.81
CA GLY A 202 1.22 -8.81 -9.26
C GLY A 202 1.33 -9.89 -10.35
N THR A 203 2.51 -10.15 -10.89
CA THR A 203 2.78 -11.23 -11.87
C THR A 203 3.89 -12.15 -11.41
N LEU A 204 3.89 -13.41 -11.91
CA LEU A 204 4.99 -14.36 -11.61
C LEU A 204 6.34 -13.84 -12.10
N SER A 205 6.38 -13.13 -13.22
CA SER A 205 7.60 -12.54 -13.77
C SER A 205 8.15 -11.47 -12.84
N SER A 206 7.32 -10.48 -12.46
CA SER A 206 7.76 -9.39 -11.58
C SER A 206 8.13 -9.90 -10.17
N TYR A 207 7.44 -10.93 -9.68
CA TYR A 207 7.81 -11.60 -8.43
C TYR A 207 9.18 -12.27 -8.52
N TRP A 208 9.45 -13.01 -9.61
CA TRP A 208 10.75 -13.65 -9.84
C TRP A 208 11.86 -12.60 -9.97
N GLU A 209 11.65 -11.57 -10.81
CA GLU A 209 12.60 -10.47 -10.99
C GLU A 209 12.95 -9.79 -9.66
N ALA A 210 11.95 -9.45 -8.85
CA ALA A 210 12.17 -8.85 -7.54
C ALA A 210 13.07 -9.71 -6.62
N ASN A 211 12.91 -11.05 -6.68
CA ASN A 211 13.78 -11.95 -5.95
C ASN A 211 15.21 -11.99 -6.52
N MET A 212 15.35 -11.95 -7.86
CA MET A 212 16.67 -11.95 -8.50
C MET A 212 17.44 -10.65 -8.25
N GLU A 213 16.76 -9.53 -8.15
CA GLU A 213 17.37 -8.22 -7.85
C GLU A 213 17.96 -8.17 -6.42
N LEU A 214 17.45 -8.97 -5.48
CA LEU A 214 17.99 -9.06 -4.12
C LEU A 214 19.38 -9.71 -4.03
N ILE A 215 19.75 -10.54 -5.00
CA ILE A 215 21.05 -11.23 -5.02
C ILE A 215 22.15 -10.47 -5.76
N ASP A 216 21.88 -9.26 -6.20
CA ASP A 216 22.91 -8.39 -6.77
C ASP A 216 23.93 -7.99 -5.70
N ILE A 217 25.16 -7.68 -6.14
CA ILE A 217 26.27 -7.32 -5.24
C ILE A 217 25.90 -6.08 -4.39
N VAL A 218 25.21 -5.12 -5.00
CA VAL A 218 24.65 -3.94 -4.35
C VAL A 218 23.20 -3.84 -4.77
N PRO A 219 22.29 -4.53 -4.06
CA PRO A 219 20.88 -4.50 -4.41
C PRO A 219 20.30 -3.11 -4.16
N GLU A 220 19.49 -2.60 -5.09
CA GLU A 220 18.77 -1.34 -4.91
C GLU A 220 17.81 -1.42 -3.71
N PHE A 221 17.12 -2.55 -3.56
CA PHE A 221 16.35 -2.88 -2.37
C PHE A 221 17.22 -3.63 -1.37
N ASN A 222 17.88 -2.89 -0.47
CA ASN A 222 18.81 -3.46 0.50
C ASN A 222 18.10 -3.96 1.76
N LEU A 223 18.04 -5.28 1.97
CA LEU A 223 17.48 -5.91 3.18
C LEU A 223 18.39 -5.78 4.43
N TYR A 224 19.67 -5.45 4.25
CA TYR A 224 20.66 -5.33 5.32
C TYR A 224 20.80 -3.92 5.90
N GLU A 225 19.93 -3.00 5.46
CA GLU A 225 19.92 -1.64 5.96
C GLU A 225 19.52 -1.56 7.44
N GLU A 226 20.36 -0.96 8.27
CA GLU A 226 20.15 -0.91 9.72
C GLU A 226 19.12 0.15 10.14
N TYR A 227 19.00 1.23 9.37
CA TYR A 227 18.14 2.38 9.71
C TYR A 227 16.69 2.21 9.25
N TRP A 228 16.43 1.30 8.31
CA TRP A 228 15.09 0.99 7.80
C TRP A 228 14.90 -0.51 7.67
N LYS A 229 14.72 -1.15 8.81
CA LYS A 229 14.61 -2.62 8.88
C LYS A 229 13.27 -3.11 8.34
N ILE A 230 13.33 -4.21 7.61
CA ILE A 230 12.15 -4.96 7.21
C ILE A 230 11.99 -6.12 8.20
N TYR A 231 10.99 -5.99 9.08
CA TYR A 231 10.67 -6.99 10.09
C TYR A 231 9.80 -8.09 9.50
N THR A 232 9.97 -9.29 10.00
CA THR A 232 9.13 -10.45 9.62
C THR A 232 9.03 -11.42 10.78
N LYS A 233 8.03 -12.30 10.72
CA LYS A 233 7.97 -13.45 11.63
C LYS A 233 9.02 -14.46 11.18
N SER A 234 10.04 -14.66 12.01
CA SER A 234 11.06 -15.68 11.81
C SER A 234 10.67 -16.96 12.54
N GLU A 235 10.74 -18.09 11.85
CA GLU A 235 10.69 -19.40 12.48
C GLU A 235 12.10 -19.79 12.88
N ILE A 236 12.24 -20.42 14.07
CA ILE A 236 13.54 -20.94 14.50
C ILE A 236 13.84 -22.17 13.65
N GLN A 237 14.80 -22.04 12.75
CA GLN A 237 15.29 -23.12 11.91
C GLN A 237 16.67 -23.54 12.39
N PRO A 238 17.06 -24.83 12.23
CA PRO A 238 18.44 -25.23 12.45
C PRO A 238 19.37 -24.55 11.43
N PRO A 239 20.67 -24.42 11.73
CA PRO A 239 21.63 -23.88 10.77
C PRO A 239 21.64 -24.68 9.46
N ASP A 240 21.77 -23.98 8.34
CA ASP A 240 21.94 -24.62 7.04
C ASP A 240 23.27 -25.41 6.99
N TYR A 241 23.22 -26.60 6.42
CA TYR A 241 24.40 -27.40 6.16
C TYR A 241 24.71 -27.43 4.65
N ILE A 242 25.86 -26.89 4.29
CA ILE A 242 26.38 -26.92 2.92
C ILE A 242 27.52 -27.95 2.88
N ALA A 243 27.35 -29.00 2.07
CA ALA A 243 28.37 -30.04 1.93
C ALA A 243 29.63 -29.48 1.24
N GLY A 244 30.81 -30.09 1.54
CA GLY A 244 32.10 -29.58 1.05
C GLY A 244 32.32 -29.64 -0.46
N ASP A 245 31.48 -30.36 -1.20
CA ASP A 245 31.48 -30.46 -2.67
C ASP A 245 30.40 -29.62 -3.35
N SER A 246 29.64 -28.83 -2.58
CA SER A 246 28.60 -27.95 -3.08
C SER A 246 29.20 -26.64 -3.61
N VAL A 247 28.65 -26.15 -4.71
CA VAL A 247 28.96 -24.81 -5.25
C VAL A 247 27.74 -23.92 -4.99
N VAL A 248 27.96 -22.83 -4.28
CA VAL A 248 26.94 -21.82 -4.00
C VAL A 248 27.43 -20.48 -4.52
N GLU A 249 26.74 -19.94 -5.51
CA GLU A 249 27.10 -18.67 -6.15
C GLU A 249 25.87 -17.78 -6.25
N ARG A 250 26.02 -16.48 -5.96
CA ARG A 250 24.97 -15.43 -6.10
C ARG A 250 23.63 -15.90 -5.47
N SER A 251 23.65 -16.29 -4.22
CA SER A 251 22.50 -16.86 -3.51
C SER A 251 22.33 -16.22 -2.15
N ILE A 252 21.08 -16.04 -1.72
CA ILE A 252 20.73 -15.75 -0.34
C ILE A 252 20.26 -17.06 0.27
N ILE A 253 20.92 -17.46 1.36
CA ILE A 253 20.60 -18.67 2.13
C ILE A 253 20.16 -18.22 3.52
N GLY A 254 18.98 -18.65 3.98
CA GLY A 254 18.41 -18.26 5.26
C GLY A 254 17.57 -19.36 5.89
#